data_8385fcd287f50ae5d51fc35161b7dea9
#
_entry.id   8385fcd287f50ae5d51fc35161b7dea9
#
_cell.length_a   1.000
_cell.length_b   1.000
_cell.length_c   1.000
_cell.angle_alpha   90.00
_cell.angle_beta   90.00
_cell.angle_gamma   90.00
#
_symmetry.space_group_name_H-M   'P 1'
#
loop_
_entity.id
_entity.type
_entity.pdbx_description
1 polymer ?
#
loop_
_entity_poly.entity_id
_entity_poly.type
_entity_poly.pdbx_seq_one_letter_code
_entity_poly.pdbx_strand_id
1 'polypeptide(L)'
;MTILLLIRHASNDFLNEGRLAGRTPGVHLNAQGQREAEDMARRTAHIPLEAIYSSPLERATDTADALARCHQLPVQIIPGLLEGDAGEWTGKKLSELNGTDMWKAIQTKPIGVKLPGGESIDEVQTRMVAAIQEIRKKHPDGIVAIVSHADPLKSVVAHYLNWDLNNFQRIAISPASVTVIQVDDKGAALLRSNDTGPLPKFEKPKKESKQEKSQEPAADKKDEHKMAEANIVHDLNPVARVTVGALGEPGQRTFFLQGRQGRTLVSLVTEKEQMTSLAQGITDLLTRLGERAGAPTETSDYELALEEPIEPLFRIGQLGLGYDQEKDLLVIVAYALPEQEDQELVDVVRFWATRDQMRALARHVTEIAAAGRPICVLCGRPIDPAGHFCPRRNGHAEFVQMM
;
A
#
# COMPACT_ATOMS: atom_id res chain seq x y z
N MET A 1 -21.06 12.21 -1.91
CA MET A 1 -19.72 11.57 -1.90
C MET A 1 -19.61 10.65 -0.70
N THR A 2 -19.30 9.36 -0.89
CA THR A 2 -19.16 8.38 0.20
C THR A 2 -17.71 7.98 0.35
N ILE A 3 -17.19 7.90 1.58
CA ILE A 3 -15.87 7.36 1.87
C ILE A 3 -16.04 5.94 2.44
N LEU A 4 -15.41 4.98 1.80
CA LEU A 4 -15.43 3.56 2.16
C LEU A 4 -14.10 3.17 2.80
N LEU A 5 -14.11 2.74 4.06
CA LEU A 5 -12.98 2.07 4.70
C LEU A 5 -13.16 0.56 4.48
N LEU A 6 -12.44 0.01 3.52
CA LEU A 6 -12.41 -1.42 3.22
C LEU A 6 -11.37 -2.09 4.12
N ILE A 7 -11.82 -2.95 5.03
CA ILE A 7 -10.99 -3.54 6.07
C ILE A 7 -10.99 -5.05 5.93
N ARG A 8 -9.81 -5.65 5.79
CA ARG A 8 -9.68 -7.10 5.83
C ARG A 8 -9.72 -7.55 7.29
N HIS A 9 -10.42 -8.67 7.56
CA HIS A 9 -10.37 -9.29 8.87
C HIS A 9 -8.91 -9.53 9.31
N ALA A 10 -8.66 -9.49 10.62
CA ALA A 10 -7.37 -9.71 11.22
C ALA A 10 -6.93 -11.18 11.19
N SER A 11 -5.75 -11.49 11.67
CA SER A 11 -5.11 -12.81 11.60
C SER A 11 -5.88 -13.90 12.35
N ASN A 12 -5.86 -15.11 11.79
CA ASN A 12 -6.43 -16.32 12.36
C ASN A 12 -5.51 -17.52 12.07
N ASP A 13 -5.80 -18.67 12.66
CA ASP A 13 -4.91 -19.83 12.54
C ASP A 13 -4.89 -20.41 11.12
N PHE A 14 -5.97 -20.34 10.36
CA PHE A 14 -5.97 -20.79 8.95
C PHE A 14 -4.99 -20.00 8.09
N LEU A 15 -4.85 -18.68 8.33
CA LEU A 15 -3.84 -17.86 7.64
C LEU A 15 -2.42 -18.29 8.00
N ASN A 16 -2.16 -18.52 9.30
CA ASN A 16 -0.84 -18.92 9.79
C ASN A 16 -0.44 -20.32 9.27
N GLU A 17 -1.41 -21.22 9.13
CA GLU A 17 -1.22 -22.56 8.58
C GLU A 17 -1.16 -22.61 7.05
N GLY A 18 -1.40 -21.46 6.38
CA GLY A 18 -1.46 -21.39 4.92
C GLY A 18 -2.63 -22.21 4.33
N ARG A 19 -3.80 -22.18 4.97
CA ARG A 19 -5.01 -22.89 4.57
C ARG A 19 -6.09 -21.94 4.04
N LEU A 20 -6.86 -22.40 3.06
CA LEU A 20 -8.04 -21.69 2.58
C LEU A 20 -9.19 -21.86 3.57
N ALA A 21 -9.48 -20.82 4.31
CA ALA A 21 -10.63 -20.83 5.23
C ALA A 21 -11.96 -20.87 4.45
N GLY A 22 -12.05 -20.20 3.29
CA GLY A 22 -13.30 -20.10 2.53
C GLY A 22 -14.44 -19.59 3.43
N ARG A 23 -15.57 -20.30 3.41
CA ARG A 23 -16.73 -20.02 4.26
C ARG A 23 -16.85 -20.95 5.49
N THR A 24 -15.72 -21.53 5.94
CA THR A 24 -15.71 -22.35 7.15
C THR A 24 -16.23 -21.56 8.35
N PRO A 25 -17.26 -22.04 9.06
CA PRO A 25 -17.74 -21.42 10.31
C PRO A 25 -16.78 -21.72 11.47
N GLY A 26 -16.85 -20.94 12.54
CA GLY A 26 -16.03 -21.12 13.75
C GLY A 26 -14.57 -20.71 13.60
N VAL A 27 -14.19 -20.04 12.51
CA VAL A 27 -12.83 -19.50 12.32
C VAL A 27 -12.77 -18.11 12.93
N HIS A 28 -12.35 -18.04 14.19
CA HIS A 28 -12.17 -16.81 14.97
C HIS A 28 -10.77 -16.22 14.80
N LEU A 29 -10.57 -14.99 15.28
CA LEU A 29 -9.26 -14.38 15.38
C LEU A 29 -8.40 -15.13 16.41
N ASN A 30 -7.12 -15.35 16.08
CA ASN A 30 -6.15 -15.81 17.07
C ASN A 30 -5.64 -14.62 17.93
N ALA A 31 -4.77 -14.90 18.90
CA ALA A 31 -4.25 -13.87 19.79
C ALA A 31 -3.51 -12.73 19.08
N GLN A 32 -2.87 -13.01 17.94
CA GLN A 32 -2.27 -11.98 17.08
C GLN A 32 -3.36 -11.14 16.42
N GLY A 33 -4.37 -11.79 15.80
CA GLY A 33 -5.46 -11.10 15.14
C GLY A 33 -6.29 -10.22 16.08
N GLN A 34 -6.46 -10.63 17.34
CA GLN A 34 -7.12 -9.78 18.33
C GLN A 34 -6.37 -8.47 18.56
N ARG A 35 -5.04 -8.54 18.71
CA ARG A 35 -4.19 -7.34 18.82
C ARG A 35 -4.25 -6.48 17.58
N GLU A 36 -4.13 -7.10 16.39
CA GLU A 36 -4.23 -6.40 15.11
C GLU A 36 -5.56 -5.65 14.95
N ALA A 37 -6.67 -6.28 15.34
CA ALA A 37 -8.01 -5.68 15.29
C ALA A 37 -8.14 -4.49 16.25
N GLU A 38 -7.61 -4.61 17.48
CA GLU A 38 -7.60 -3.52 18.46
C GLU A 38 -6.71 -2.35 17.99
N ASP A 39 -5.53 -2.64 17.43
CA ASP A 39 -4.64 -1.61 16.88
C ASP A 39 -5.29 -0.88 15.71
N MET A 40 -5.93 -1.61 14.79
CA MET A 40 -6.68 -1.04 13.69
C MET A 40 -7.83 -0.17 14.19
N ALA A 41 -8.58 -0.60 15.21
CA ALA A 41 -9.66 0.18 15.83
C ALA A 41 -9.13 1.48 16.44
N ARG A 42 -7.98 1.45 17.15
CA ARG A 42 -7.35 2.66 17.69
C ARG A 42 -6.92 3.62 16.59
N ARG A 43 -6.31 3.12 15.51
CA ARG A 43 -5.88 3.94 14.37
C ARG A 43 -7.04 4.63 13.66
N THR A 44 -8.23 4.05 13.70
CA THR A 44 -9.45 4.61 13.08
C THR A 44 -10.29 5.45 14.03
N ALA A 45 -9.98 5.50 15.32
CA ALA A 45 -10.80 6.12 16.37
C ALA A 45 -11.19 7.59 16.09
N HIS A 46 -10.33 8.33 15.41
CA HIS A 46 -10.55 9.73 15.05
C HIS A 46 -11.45 9.92 13.81
N ILE A 47 -11.78 8.86 13.08
CA ILE A 47 -12.59 8.93 11.86
C ILE A 47 -14.06 8.94 12.26
N PRO A 48 -14.87 9.92 11.83
CA PRO A 48 -16.28 10.01 12.19
C PRO A 48 -17.11 9.00 11.37
N LEU A 49 -17.01 7.71 11.71
CA LEU A 49 -17.79 6.66 11.06
C LEU A 49 -19.29 6.86 11.32
N GLU A 50 -20.12 6.60 10.31
CA GLU A 50 -21.58 6.57 10.43
C GLU A 50 -22.13 5.18 10.63
N ALA A 51 -21.44 4.16 10.10
CA ALA A 51 -21.86 2.78 10.21
C ALA A 51 -20.69 1.82 10.04
N ILE A 52 -20.84 0.63 10.61
CA ILE A 52 -19.92 -0.50 10.47
C ILE A 52 -20.70 -1.67 9.89
N TYR A 53 -20.23 -2.16 8.74
CA TYR A 53 -20.76 -3.32 8.04
C TYR A 53 -19.77 -4.47 8.07
N SER A 54 -20.23 -5.69 8.23
CA SER A 54 -19.36 -6.87 8.25
C SER A 54 -19.92 -8.05 7.47
N SER A 55 -19.00 -8.84 6.94
CA SER A 55 -19.26 -10.23 6.57
C SER A 55 -19.77 -11.02 7.79
N PRO A 56 -20.68 -12.00 7.62
CA PRO A 56 -21.18 -12.82 8.73
C PRO A 56 -20.16 -13.80 9.32
N LEU A 57 -18.99 -14.00 8.69
CA LEU A 57 -17.98 -14.96 9.18
C LEU A 57 -17.27 -14.42 10.44
N GLU A 58 -17.05 -15.29 11.41
CA GLU A 58 -16.63 -14.93 12.77
C GLU A 58 -15.35 -14.09 12.79
N ARG A 59 -14.34 -14.43 12.01
CA ARG A 59 -13.11 -13.62 11.90
C ARG A 59 -13.34 -12.19 11.42
N ALA A 60 -14.39 -11.96 10.62
CA ALA A 60 -14.75 -10.62 10.18
C ALA A 60 -15.60 -9.90 11.24
N THR A 61 -16.53 -10.58 11.88
CA THR A 61 -17.33 -10.00 12.99
C THR A 61 -16.45 -9.70 14.20
N ASP A 62 -15.52 -10.59 14.58
CA ASP A 62 -14.56 -10.33 15.67
C ASP A 62 -13.73 -9.06 15.39
N THR A 63 -13.31 -8.85 14.13
CA THR A 63 -12.59 -7.64 13.71
C THR A 63 -13.49 -6.41 13.77
N ALA A 64 -14.73 -6.52 13.28
CA ALA A 64 -15.71 -5.43 13.30
C ALA A 64 -16.12 -5.05 14.72
N ASP A 65 -16.16 -6.01 15.66
CA ASP A 65 -16.48 -5.76 17.06
C ASP A 65 -15.44 -4.87 17.76
N ALA A 66 -14.18 -4.96 17.38
CA ALA A 66 -13.16 -4.04 17.86
C ALA A 66 -13.46 -2.59 17.42
N LEU A 67 -13.85 -2.38 16.15
CA LEU A 67 -14.33 -1.08 15.67
C LEU A 67 -15.60 -0.63 16.40
N ALA A 68 -16.57 -1.52 16.57
CA ALA A 68 -17.84 -1.25 17.23
C ALA A 68 -17.65 -0.70 18.64
N ARG A 69 -16.76 -1.32 19.41
CA ARG A 69 -16.39 -0.85 20.75
C ARG A 69 -15.74 0.54 20.73
N CYS A 70 -14.84 0.77 19.79
CA CYS A 70 -14.10 2.03 19.67
C CYS A 70 -15.01 3.19 19.25
N HIS A 71 -15.88 2.97 18.26
CA HIS A 71 -16.74 4.00 17.66
C HIS A 71 -18.15 4.08 18.30
N GLN A 72 -18.48 3.16 19.22
CA GLN A 72 -19.82 3.05 19.84
C GLN A 72 -20.94 2.90 18.79
N LEU A 73 -20.68 2.14 17.73
CA LEU A 73 -21.60 1.85 16.65
C LEU A 73 -21.92 0.35 16.59
N PRO A 74 -23.18 -0.04 16.27
CA PRO A 74 -23.51 -1.44 16.07
C PRO A 74 -22.90 -1.99 14.77
N VAL A 75 -22.51 -3.27 14.78
CA VAL A 75 -22.12 -3.99 13.56
C VAL A 75 -23.35 -4.45 12.80
N GLN A 76 -23.43 -4.12 11.52
CA GLN A 76 -24.50 -4.57 10.60
C GLN A 76 -23.98 -5.69 9.71
N ILE A 77 -24.57 -6.86 9.82
CA ILE A 77 -24.16 -8.04 9.05
C ILE A 77 -24.79 -8.02 7.66
N ILE A 78 -23.94 -8.15 6.64
CA ILE A 78 -24.37 -8.16 5.21
C ILE A 78 -23.84 -9.44 4.55
N PRO A 79 -24.71 -10.39 4.18
CA PRO A 79 -24.29 -11.63 3.51
C PRO A 79 -23.53 -11.40 2.18
N GLY A 80 -23.81 -10.30 1.48
CA GLY A 80 -23.08 -9.90 0.27
C GLY A 80 -21.58 -9.62 0.49
N LEU A 81 -21.12 -9.46 1.75
CA LEU A 81 -19.71 -9.23 2.11
C LEU A 81 -18.93 -10.52 2.45
N LEU A 82 -19.54 -11.71 2.25
CA LEU A 82 -18.90 -13.00 2.50
C LEU A 82 -17.59 -13.17 1.72
N GLU A 83 -16.74 -14.08 2.23
CA GLU A 83 -15.58 -14.60 1.50
C GLU A 83 -16.03 -15.31 0.21
N GLY A 84 -15.14 -15.39 -0.78
CA GLY A 84 -15.33 -16.26 -1.93
C GLY A 84 -15.60 -17.69 -1.50
N ASP A 85 -16.61 -18.32 -2.10
CA ASP A 85 -16.86 -19.72 -1.83
C ASP A 85 -15.76 -20.56 -2.48
N ALA A 86 -14.93 -21.18 -1.64
CA ALA A 86 -13.83 -22.02 -2.10
C ALA A 86 -14.29 -23.44 -2.50
N GLY A 87 -15.55 -23.77 -2.29
CA GLY A 87 -16.12 -25.07 -2.63
C GLY A 87 -15.29 -26.21 -2.06
N GLU A 88 -14.89 -27.15 -2.93
CA GLU A 88 -14.09 -28.33 -2.57
C GLU A 88 -12.66 -27.98 -2.08
N TRP A 89 -12.22 -26.74 -2.24
CA TRP A 89 -10.92 -26.28 -1.76
C TRP A 89 -10.95 -25.75 -0.34
N THR A 90 -12.13 -25.61 0.24
CA THR A 90 -12.29 -25.18 1.64
C THR A 90 -11.50 -26.07 2.59
N GLY A 91 -10.66 -25.48 3.42
CA GLY A 91 -9.81 -26.18 4.39
C GLY A 91 -8.50 -26.75 3.82
N LYS A 92 -8.30 -26.79 2.52
CA LYS A 92 -7.05 -27.30 1.93
C LYS A 92 -5.88 -26.34 2.18
N LYS A 93 -4.68 -26.92 2.25
CA LYS A 93 -3.45 -26.12 2.32
C LYS A 93 -3.13 -25.50 0.97
N LEU A 94 -2.66 -24.28 0.96
CA LEU A 94 -2.20 -23.60 -0.27
C LEU A 94 -1.08 -24.37 -0.96
N SER A 95 -0.23 -25.08 -0.19
CA SER A 95 0.83 -25.95 -0.73
C SER A 95 0.30 -27.13 -1.55
N GLU A 96 -0.89 -27.63 -1.27
CA GLU A 96 -1.55 -28.73 -2.01
C GLU A 96 -2.15 -28.23 -3.34
N LEU A 97 -2.57 -26.97 -3.37
CA LEU A 97 -3.18 -26.34 -4.53
C LEU A 97 -2.15 -25.72 -5.48
N ASN A 98 -1.03 -25.28 -4.90
CA ASN A 98 0.05 -24.62 -5.63
C ASN A 98 0.63 -25.59 -6.68
N GLY A 99 0.62 -25.16 -7.94
CA GLY A 99 1.11 -25.97 -9.06
C GLY A 99 0.03 -26.65 -9.88
N THR A 100 -1.22 -26.72 -9.41
CA THR A 100 -2.35 -27.17 -10.23
C THR A 100 -2.66 -26.16 -11.34
N ASP A 101 -3.16 -26.62 -12.49
CA ASP A 101 -3.48 -25.71 -13.60
C ASP A 101 -4.61 -24.73 -13.24
N MET A 102 -5.57 -25.18 -12.43
CA MET A 102 -6.65 -24.32 -11.93
C MET A 102 -6.09 -23.22 -11.00
N TRP A 103 -5.14 -23.55 -10.10
CA TRP A 103 -4.49 -22.53 -9.27
C TRP A 103 -3.75 -21.51 -10.11
N LYS A 104 -3.00 -21.94 -11.12
CA LYS A 104 -2.32 -21.04 -12.06
C LYS A 104 -3.30 -20.15 -12.79
N ALA A 105 -4.44 -20.70 -13.25
CA ALA A 105 -5.48 -19.93 -13.93
C ALA A 105 -6.05 -18.84 -13.02
N ILE A 106 -6.36 -19.14 -11.75
CA ILE A 106 -6.85 -18.16 -10.76
C ILE A 106 -5.82 -17.07 -10.47
N GLN A 107 -4.53 -17.40 -10.48
CA GLN A 107 -3.47 -16.43 -10.22
C GLN A 107 -3.15 -15.53 -11.43
N THR A 108 -3.44 -15.96 -12.66
CA THR A 108 -3.01 -15.27 -13.87
C THR A 108 -4.16 -14.73 -14.72
N LYS A 109 -5.29 -15.44 -14.79
CA LYS A 109 -6.47 -15.08 -15.58
C LYS A 109 -7.74 -15.61 -14.91
N PRO A 110 -8.14 -15.05 -13.76
CA PRO A 110 -9.20 -15.58 -12.91
C PRO A 110 -10.62 -15.42 -13.45
N ILE A 111 -10.86 -14.49 -14.39
CA ILE A 111 -12.21 -14.23 -14.93
C ILE A 111 -12.75 -15.50 -15.58
N GLY A 112 -13.95 -15.92 -15.16
CA GLY A 112 -14.62 -17.13 -15.65
C GLY A 112 -14.07 -18.44 -15.08
N VAL A 113 -13.03 -18.41 -14.24
CA VAL A 113 -12.51 -19.59 -13.55
C VAL A 113 -13.34 -19.83 -12.29
N LYS A 114 -14.19 -20.84 -12.34
CA LYS A 114 -15.05 -21.21 -11.21
C LYS A 114 -14.43 -22.34 -10.41
N LEU A 115 -14.36 -22.16 -9.09
CA LEU A 115 -13.90 -23.22 -8.20
C LEU A 115 -14.89 -24.39 -8.17
N PRO A 116 -14.43 -25.65 -8.06
CA PRO A 116 -15.33 -26.81 -7.98
C PRO A 116 -16.27 -26.67 -6.77
N GLY A 117 -17.57 -26.59 -7.05
CA GLY A 117 -18.59 -26.35 -6.01
C GLY A 117 -18.56 -24.96 -5.35
N GLY A 118 -17.75 -24.01 -5.88
CA GLY A 118 -17.56 -22.68 -5.32
C GLY A 118 -17.97 -21.54 -6.26
N GLU A 119 -17.42 -20.35 -6.02
CA GLU A 119 -17.63 -19.12 -6.81
C GLU A 119 -16.43 -18.84 -7.74
N SER A 120 -16.67 -18.10 -8.81
CA SER A 120 -15.63 -17.38 -9.55
C SER A 120 -15.41 -15.98 -8.98
N ILE A 121 -14.27 -15.34 -9.31
CA ILE A 121 -13.98 -14.00 -8.77
C ILE A 121 -14.92 -12.92 -9.33
N ASP A 122 -15.44 -13.09 -10.53
CA ASP A 122 -16.42 -12.20 -11.13
C ASP A 122 -17.81 -12.32 -10.47
N GLU A 123 -18.22 -13.52 -10.04
CA GLU A 123 -19.40 -13.71 -9.19
C GLU A 123 -19.22 -13.02 -7.83
N VAL A 124 -18.04 -13.18 -7.21
CA VAL A 124 -17.68 -12.50 -5.95
C VAL A 124 -17.73 -10.97 -6.12
N GLN A 125 -17.10 -10.42 -7.15
CA GLN A 125 -17.12 -8.99 -7.43
C GLN A 125 -18.55 -8.47 -7.59
N THR A 126 -19.37 -9.16 -8.37
CA THR A 126 -20.75 -8.74 -8.64
C THR A 126 -21.54 -8.58 -7.35
N ARG A 127 -21.53 -9.59 -6.44
CA ARG A 127 -22.28 -9.50 -5.18
C ARG A 127 -21.71 -8.48 -4.21
N MET A 128 -20.37 -8.35 -4.15
CA MET A 128 -19.70 -7.36 -3.30
C MET A 128 -20.05 -5.94 -3.72
N VAL A 129 -19.95 -5.66 -5.02
CA VAL A 129 -20.28 -4.34 -5.58
C VAL A 129 -21.75 -4.01 -5.34
N ALA A 130 -22.66 -4.95 -5.57
CA ALA A 130 -24.09 -4.76 -5.30
C ALA A 130 -24.34 -4.41 -3.81
N ALA A 131 -23.73 -5.16 -2.88
CA ALA A 131 -23.84 -4.90 -1.45
C ALA A 131 -23.32 -3.50 -1.07
N ILE A 132 -22.17 -3.10 -1.61
CA ILE A 132 -21.55 -1.81 -1.35
C ILE A 132 -22.37 -0.67 -1.96
N GLN A 133 -22.97 -0.85 -3.13
CA GLN A 133 -23.87 0.13 -3.73
C GLN A 133 -25.10 0.39 -2.85
N GLU A 134 -25.70 -0.65 -2.25
CA GLU A 134 -26.80 -0.48 -1.31
C GLU A 134 -26.38 0.22 -0.02
N ILE A 135 -25.16 -0.06 0.50
CA ILE A 135 -24.58 0.67 1.63
C ILE A 135 -24.41 2.15 1.28
N ARG A 136 -23.85 2.47 0.11
CA ARG A 136 -23.63 3.86 -0.34
C ARG A 136 -24.93 4.64 -0.47
N LYS A 137 -26.01 4.02 -0.95
CA LYS A 137 -27.34 4.67 -1.03
C LYS A 137 -27.85 5.12 0.34
N LYS A 138 -27.51 4.38 1.40
CA LYS A 138 -27.89 4.73 2.80
C LYS A 138 -26.99 5.83 3.38
N HIS A 139 -25.78 5.99 2.84
CA HIS A 139 -24.76 6.92 3.32
C HIS A 139 -24.20 7.80 2.19
N PRO A 140 -25.04 8.62 1.54
CA PRO A 140 -24.63 9.36 0.34
C PRO A 140 -23.50 10.38 0.57
N ASP A 141 -23.33 10.85 1.81
CA ASP A 141 -22.27 11.80 2.20
C ASP A 141 -21.55 11.34 3.47
N GLY A 142 -21.47 10.02 3.68
CA GLY A 142 -20.99 9.42 4.91
C GLY A 142 -19.61 8.77 4.78
N ILE A 143 -19.07 8.42 5.94
CA ILE A 143 -17.88 7.58 6.07
C ILE A 143 -18.30 6.26 6.70
N VAL A 144 -18.08 5.14 6.02
CA VAL A 144 -18.51 3.82 6.51
C VAL A 144 -17.36 2.83 6.48
N ALA A 145 -17.32 1.96 7.48
CA ALA A 145 -16.39 0.85 7.53
C ALA A 145 -17.05 -0.44 7.01
N ILE A 146 -16.32 -1.20 6.20
CA ILE A 146 -16.75 -2.47 5.61
C ILE A 146 -15.68 -3.51 5.91
N VAL A 147 -15.99 -4.46 6.80
CA VAL A 147 -15.09 -5.54 7.19
C VAL A 147 -15.41 -6.80 6.38
N SER A 148 -14.42 -7.29 5.65
CA SER A 148 -14.58 -8.44 4.76
C SER A 148 -13.24 -9.19 4.62
N HIS A 149 -12.97 -9.79 3.48
CA HIS A 149 -11.87 -10.73 3.23
C HIS A 149 -10.99 -10.24 2.09
N ALA A 150 -9.82 -10.88 1.90
CA ALA A 150 -8.81 -10.40 0.96
C ALA A 150 -9.33 -10.30 -0.48
N ASP A 151 -9.72 -11.43 -1.07
CA ASP A 151 -10.06 -11.47 -2.50
C ASP A 151 -11.36 -10.72 -2.84
N PRO A 152 -12.44 -10.79 -2.01
CA PRO A 152 -13.59 -9.90 -2.17
C PRO A 152 -13.22 -8.41 -2.16
N LEU A 153 -12.38 -7.96 -1.22
CA LEU A 153 -11.98 -6.55 -1.16
C LEU A 153 -11.09 -6.15 -2.33
N LYS A 154 -10.13 -7.00 -2.77
CA LYS A 154 -9.33 -6.76 -3.97
C LYS A 154 -10.22 -6.60 -5.21
N SER A 155 -11.26 -7.44 -5.36
CA SER A 155 -12.20 -7.37 -6.47
C SER A 155 -12.99 -6.06 -6.48
N VAL A 156 -13.37 -5.56 -5.30
CA VAL A 156 -14.02 -4.25 -5.11
C VAL A 156 -13.10 -3.11 -5.50
N VAL A 157 -11.84 -3.14 -5.03
CA VAL A 157 -10.84 -2.12 -5.40
C VAL A 157 -10.64 -2.11 -6.91
N ALA A 158 -10.51 -3.28 -7.54
CA ALA A 158 -10.37 -3.40 -8.99
C ALA A 158 -11.58 -2.77 -9.72
N HIS A 159 -12.81 -3.04 -9.25
CA HIS A 159 -14.03 -2.45 -9.83
C HIS A 159 -14.03 -0.92 -9.76
N TYR A 160 -13.83 -0.34 -8.57
CA TYR A 160 -13.91 1.11 -8.39
C TYR A 160 -12.78 1.87 -9.09
N LEU A 161 -11.61 1.24 -9.27
CA LEU A 161 -10.49 1.84 -10.01
C LEU A 161 -10.52 1.53 -11.51
N ASN A 162 -11.55 0.86 -12.00
CA ASN A 162 -11.65 0.39 -13.39
C ASN A 162 -10.40 -0.42 -13.83
N TRP A 163 -9.89 -1.23 -12.92
CA TRP A 163 -8.74 -2.09 -13.14
C TRP A 163 -9.19 -3.45 -13.67
N ASP A 164 -8.45 -4.00 -14.62
CA ASP A 164 -8.74 -5.35 -15.14
C ASP A 164 -8.73 -6.37 -14.00
N LEU A 165 -9.87 -7.03 -13.80
CA LEU A 165 -10.06 -8.02 -12.74
C LEU A 165 -9.08 -9.20 -12.86
N ASN A 166 -8.53 -9.49 -14.04
CA ASN A 166 -7.47 -10.47 -14.20
C ASN A 166 -6.18 -10.10 -13.43
N ASN A 167 -6.02 -8.85 -13.07
CA ASN A 167 -4.87 -8.34 -12.31
C ASN A 167 -5.15 -8.14 -10.82
N PHE A 168 -6.33 -8.54 -10.30
CA PHE A 168 -6.73 -8.25 -8.91
C PHE A 168 -5.75 -8.80 -7.86
N GLN A 169 -5.06 -9.89 -8.16
CA GLN A 169 -4.04 -10.47 -7.26
C GLN A 169 -2.81 -9.57 -7.06
N ARG A 170 -2.62 -8.55 -7.89
CA ARG A 170 -1.56 -7.54 -7.71
C ARG A 170 -1.92 -6.48 -6.66
N ILE A 171 -3.16 -6.47 -6.18
CA ILE A 171 -3.61 -5.59 -5.10
C ILE A 171 -3.28 -6.27 -3.77
N ALA A 172 -2.43 -5.62 -2.96
CA ALA A 172 -2.13 -6.11 -1.61
C ALA A 172 -3.23 -5.68 -0.63
N ILE A 173 -3.74 -6.61 0.17
CA ILE A 173 -4.66 -6.36 1.30
C ILE A 173 -4.25 -7.27 2.45
N SER A 174 -3.49 -6.75 3.41
CA SER A 174 -2.97 -7.45 4.58
C SER A 174 -4.05 -7.63 5.67
N PRO A 175 -3.92 -8.58 6.60
CA PRO A 175 -4.80 -8.67 7.77
C PRO A 175 -4.86 -7.35 8.53
N ALA A 176 -6.05 -6.95 8.99
CA ALA A 176 -6.34 -5.68 9.67
C ALA A 176 -5.88 -4.40 8.94
N SER A 177 -5.57 -4.50 7.63
CA SER A 177 -5.28 -3.31 6.82
C SER A 177 -6.55 -2.57 6.44
N VAL A 178 -6.41 -1.26 6.24
CA VAL A 178 -7.47 -0.36 5.80
C VAL A 178 -7.13 0.16 4.40
N THR A 179 -8.03 -0.05 3.45
CA THR A 179 -7.99 0.56 2.13
C THR A 179 -9.13 1.56 2.03
N VAL A 180 -8.84 2.80 1.68
CA VAL A 180 -9.82 3.89 1.67
C VAL A 180 -10.11 4.32 0.25
N ILE A 181 -11.38 4.23 -0.14
CA ILE A 181 -11.87 4.66 -1.45
C ILE A 181 -12.95 5.74 -1.23
N GLN A 182 -12.76 6.86 -1.88
CA GLN A 182 -13.81 7.87 -2.04
C GLN A 182 -14.60 7.58 -3.31
N VAL A 183 -15.93 7.63 -3.24
CA VAL A 183 -16.80 7.38 -4.39
C VAL A 183 -17.84 8.49 -4.48
N ASP A 184 -17.95 9.11 -5.64
CA ASP A 184 -18.97 10.13 -5.97
C ASP A 184 -19.59 9.88 -7.34
N ASP A 185 -20.32 10.86 -7.85
CA ASP A 185 -21.00 10.78 -9.17
C ASP A 185 -20.01 10.90 -10.35
N LYS A 186 -18.78 11.36 -10.09
CA LYS A 186 -17.73 11.53 -11.10
C LYS A 186 -16.82 10.30 -11.22
N GLY A 187 -16.88 9.41 -10.23
CA GLY A 187 -16.07 8.20 -10.20
C GLY A 187 -15.57 7.82 -8.80
N ALA A 188 -14.43 7.16 -8.76
CA ALA A 188 -13.81 6.73 -7.51
C ALA A 188 -12.32 7.12 -7.45
N ALA A 189 -11.86 7.47 -6.25
CA ALA A 189 -10.46 7.75 -5.96
C ALA A 189 -9.96 6.87 -4.82
N LEU A 190 -8.79 6.24 -5.01
CA LEU A 190 -8.08 5.50 -3.98
C LEU A 190 -7.29 6.47 -3.12
N LEU A 191 -7.71 6.70 -1.88
CA LEU A 191 -7.04 7.61 -0.96
C LEU A 191 -5.92 6.93 -0.17
N ARG A 192 -6.10 5.65 0.17
CA ARG A 192 -5.11 4.81 0.87
C ARG A 192 -5.25 3.37 0.40
N SER A 193 -4.14 2.65 0.33
CA SER A 193 -4.12 1.22 -0.04
C SER A 193 -3.35 0.44 0.99
N ASN A 194 -3.94 -0.65 1.49
CA ASN A 194 -3.29 -1.60 2.40
C ASN A 194 -2.60 -0.95 3.61
N ASP A 195 -3.25 0.05 4.20
CA ASP A 195 -2.68 0.82 5.30
C ASP A 195 -2.73 0.03 6.61
N THR A 196 -1.58 -0.18 7.23
CA THR A 196 -1.40 -0.83 8.53
C THR A 196 -0.83 0.14 9.59
N GLY A 197 -0.62 1.42 9.22
CA GLY A 197 -0.10 2.51 10.05
C GLY A 197 -1.19 3.49 10.51
N PRO A 198 -0.83 4.64 11.07
CA PRO A 198 -1.76 5.70 11.46
C PRO A 198 -2.52 6.25 10.26
N LEU A 199 -3.84 6.34 10.34
CA LEU A 199 -4.67 6.90 9.28
C LEU A 199 -4.81 8.42 9.43
N PRO A 200 -4.86 9.18 8.31
CA PRO A 200 -5.14 10.61 8.35
C PRO A 200 -6.58 10.90 8.79
N LYS A 201 -6.85 12.11 9.25
CA LYS A 201 -8.22 12.55 9.55
C LYS A 201 -9.00 12.70 8.24
N PHE A 202 -10.20 12.09 8.19
CA PHE A 202 -11.16 12.30 7.11
C PHE A 202 -12.31 13.17 7.64
N GLU A 203 -12.60 14.27 6.96
CA GLU A 203 -13.74 15.11 7.28
C GLU A 203 -14.96 14.71 6.43
N LYS A 204 -16.15 14.78 7.03
CA LYS A 204 -17.38 14.62 6.26
C LYS A 204 -17.50 15.71 5.21
N PRO A 205 -17.97 15.40 3.98
CA PRO A 205 -18.22 16.42 2.98
C PRO A 205 -19.21 17.45 3.53
N LYS A 206 -18.83 18.72 3.45
CA LYS A 206 -19.74 19.81 3.82
C LYS A 206 -20.90 19.82 2.83
N LYS A 207 -22.15 19.72 3.32
CA LYS A 207 -23.34 19.92 2.49
C LYS A 207 -23.31 21.36 1.97
N GLU A 208 -23.14 21.52 0.66
CA GLU A 208 -23.37 22.82 0.02
C GLU A 208 -24.85 23.16 0.16
N SER A 209 -25.17 24.15 1.00
CA SER A 209 -26.48 24.76 1.01
C SER A 209 -26.63 25.51 -0.32
N LYS A 210 -27.60 25.12 -1.16
CA LYS A 210 -28.00 25.89 -2.32
C LYS A 210 -28.41 27.29 -1.85
N GLN A 211 -27.57 28.27 -2.05
CA GLN A 211 -27.92 29.66 -2.06
C GLN A 211 -27.64 30.24 -3.46
N GLU A 212 -28.63 30.98 -3.91
CA GLU A 212 -28.75 31.52 -5.25
C GLU A 212 -27.61 32.48 -5.63
N LYS A 213 -27.33 32.50 -6.91
CA LYS A 213 -26.36 33.35 -7.61
C LYS A 213 -26.63 34.85 -7.36
N SER A 214 -25.59 35.56 -6.94
CA SER A 214 -25.36 36.93 -7.40
C SER A 214 -23.89 37.07 -7.79
N GLN A 215 -23.70 37.57 -9.01
CA GLN A 215 -22.41 37.77 -9.68
C GLN A 215 -21.63 38.91 -9.04
N GLU A 216 -20.31 38.76 -8.85
CA GLU A 216 -19.28 39.57 -9.50
C GLU A 216 -17.88 39.13 -9.03
N PRO A 217 -16.79 39.36 -9.81
CA PRO A 217 -15.58 38.60 -9.75
C PRO A 217 -14.49 39.28 -8.92
N ALA A 218 -13.78 38.54 -8.10
CA ALA A 218 -12.53 39.00 -7.54
C ALA A 218 -11.57 37.87 -7.24
N ALA A 219 -10.46 37.92 -7.94
CA ALA A 219 -9.10 37.57 -7.53
C ALA A 219 -8.81 36.25 -6.79
N ASP A 220 -8.04 35.44 -7.49
CA ASP A 220 -7.09 34.45 -6.97
C ASP A 220 -6.80 34.53 -5.47
N LYS A 221 -7.26 33.53 -4.71
CA LYS A 221 -6.62 33.12 -3.48
C LYS A 221 -6.28 31.63 -3.58
N LYS A 222 -4.98 31.37 -3.63
CA LYS A 222 -4.33 30.08 -3.55
C LYS A 222 -4.94 29.27 -2.41
N ASP A 223 -5.46 28.08 -2.72
CA ASP A 223 -5.77 27.05 -1.75
C ASP A 223 -4.45 26.51 -1.16
N GLU A 224 -4.02 27.12 -0.07
CA GLU A 224 -3.04 26.51 0.84
C GLU A 224 -3.73 25.40 1.61
N HIS A 225 -3.53 24.17 1.16
CA HIS A 225 -3.73 23.01 2.01
C HIS A 225 -2.81 23.17 3.23
N LYS A 226 -3.40 23.41 4.40
CA LYS A 226 -2.71 23.27 5.69
C LYS A 226 -2.29 21.80 5.86
N MET A 227 -1.13 21.48 5.33
CA MET A 227 -0.30 20.40 5.86
C MET A 227 0.04 20.76 7.30
N ALA A 228 0.06 19.79 8.23
CA ALA A 228 0.65 19.99 9.55
C ALA A 228 1.94 20.78 9.39
N GLU A 229 2.19 21.78 10.24
CA GLU A 229 3.35 22.67 10.13
C GLU A 229 4.62 21.81 10.11
N ALA A 230 5.10 21.52 8.90
CA ALA A 230 6.28 20.72 8.67
C ALA A 230 7.48 21.65 8.86
N ASN A 231 8.37 21.33 9.79
CA ASN A 231 9.63 22.03 9.93
C ASN A 231 10.54 21.68 8.76
N ILE A 232 10.60 22.52 7.72
CA ILE A 232 11.50 22.31 6.58
C ILE A 232 12.91 22.59 7.03
N VAL A 233 13.68 21.53 7.33
CA VAL A 233 15.08 21.63 7.77
C VAL A 233 15.99 21.92 6.58
N HIS A 234 15.73 21.29 5.42
CA HIS A 234 16.46 21.54 4.18
C HIS A 234 15.52 21.53 2.97
N ASP A 235 15.68 22.53 2.10
CA ASP A 235 15.02 22.64 0.80
C ASP A 235 16.08 22.77 -0.30
N LEU A 236 16.53 21.64 -0.84
CA LEU A 236 17.57 21.59 -1.86
C LEU A 236 16.93 21.81 -3.24
N ASN A 237 16.91 23.07 -3.72
CA ASN A 237 16.19 23.47 -4.93
C ASN A 237 17.05 24.34 -5.88
N PRO A 238 17.46 23.82 -7.06
CA PRO A 238 17.53 22.40 -7.39
C PRO A 238 18.73 21.70 -6.75
N VAL A 239 18.69 20.39 -6.63
CA VAL A 239 19.86 19.60 -6.24
C VAL A 239 20.90 19.60 -7.37
N ALA A 240 22.16 19.71 -7.01
CA ALA A 240 23.25 19.40 -7.94
C ALA A 240 23.34 17.90 -8.20
N ARG A 241 22.95 17.09 -7.18
CA ARG A 241 22.98 15.64 -7.23
C ARG A 241 21.96 15.07 -6.26
N VAL A 242 21.30 13.97 -6.67
CA VAL A 242 20.48 13.12 -5.80
C VAL A 242 20.80 11.66 -6.10
N THR A 243 20.98 10.86 -5.05
CA THR A 243 21.33 9.44 -5.20
C THR A 243 20.79 8.60 -4.06
N VAL A 244 20.85 7.30 -4.24
CA VAL A 244 20.59 6.27 -3.21
C VAL A 244 21.79 5.34 -3.15
N GLY A 245 22.09 4.86 -1.96
CA GLY A 245 23.14 3.88 -1.77
C GLY A 245 22.85 2.97 -0.60
N ALA A 246 23.62 1.89 -0.47
CA ALA A 246 23.48 0.95 0.63
C ALA A 246 24.85 0.61 1.22
N LEU A 247 24.97 0.62 2.54
CA LEU A 247 26.15 0.24 3.29
C LEU A 247 25.88 -1.02 4.10
N GLY A 248 26.87 -1.90 4.19
CA GLY A 248 26.83 -3.16 4.95
C GLY A 248 26.70 -4.40 4.08
N GLU A 249 26.77 -5.56 4.73
CA GLU A 249 26.72 -6.86 4.08
C GLU A 249 25.31 -7.23 3.56
N PRO A 250 25.20 -8.05 2.52
CA PRO A 250 23.92 -8.51 2.02
C PRO A 250 23.06 -9.13 3.12
N GLY A 251 21.87 -8.53 3.39
CA GLY A 251 20.96 -8.94 4.47
C GLY A 251 21.02 -8.07 5.72
N GLN A 252 22.03 -7.20 5.85
CA GLN A 252 22.18 -6.23 6.94
C GLN A 252 22.52 -4.83 6.43
N ARG A 253 22.06 -4.50 5.20
CA ARG A 253 22.35 -3.23 4.57
C ARG A 253 21.46 -2.12 5.13
N THR A 254 22.09 -0.98 5.42
CA THR A 254 21.38 0.28 5.66
C THR A 254 21.35 1.05 4.37
N PHE A 255 20.15 1.50 3.95
CA PHE A 255 19.95 2.30 2.75
C PHE A 255 19.95 3.79 3.09
N PHE A 256 20.48 4.60 2.18
CA PHE A 256 20.54 6.05 2.33
C PHE A 256 20.01 6.73 1.09
N LEU A 257 19.16 7.75 1.28
CA LEU A 257 18.83 8.76 0.28
C LEU A 257 19.71 9.96 0.54
N GLN A 258 20.46 10.42 -0.46
CA GLN A 258 21.40 11.52 -0.32
C GLN A 258 21.18 12.57 -1.40
N GLY A 259 21.22 13.84 -1.02
CA GLY A 259 21.13 14.96 -1.95
C GLY A 259 22.16 16.05 -1.62
N ARG A 260 22.65 16.69 -2.66
CA ARG A 260 23.66 17.76 -2.55
C ARG A 260 23.23 19.02 -3.29
N GLN A 261 23.43 20.17 -2.64
CA GLN A 261 23.32 21.49 -3.24
C GLN A 261 24.48 22.37 -2.77
N GLY A 262 25.37 22.72 -3.65
CA GLY A 262 26.56 23.48 -3.30
C GLY A 262 27.44 22.74 -2.30
N ARG A 263 27.61 23.30 -1.09
CA ARG A 263 28.35 22.67 0.02
C ARG A 263 27.48 21.86 0.96
N THR A 264 26.17 21.97 0.84
CA THR A 264 25.23 21.23 1.68
C THR A 264 25.05 19.82 1.16
N LEU A 265 25.41 18.83 1.96
CA LEU A 265 25.18 17.41 1.72
C LEU A 265 24.20 16.91 2.79
N VAL A 266 23.09 16.33 2.39
CA VAL A 266 22.08 15.78 3.29
C VAL A 266 21.94 14.30 3.02
N SER A 267 22.11 13.48 4.05
CA SER A 267 21.92 12.02 4.03
C SER A 267 20.76 11.64 4.94
N LEU A 268 19.87 10.78 4.48
CA LEU A 268 18.71 10.28 5.22
C LEU A 268 18.73 8.77 5.22
N VAL A 269 18.42 8.14 6.36
CA VAL A 269 18.26 6.67 6.45
C VAL A 269 16.90 6.28 5.91
N THR A 270 16.85 5.24 5.09
CA THR A 270 15.63 4.74 4.47
C THR A 270 15.58 3.21 4.46
N GLU A 271 14.42 2.65 4.10
CA GLU A 271 14.23 1.22 3.94
C GLU A 271 14.23 0.83 2.45
N LYS A 272 14.62 -0.41 2.15
CA LYS A 272 14.66 -0.94 0.79
C LYS A 272 13.32 -0.78 0.06
N GLU A 273 12.25 -1.11 0.77
CA GLU A 273 10.87 -1.05 0.27
C GLU A 273 10.44 0.38 -0.07
N GLN A 274 10.84 1.36 0.76
CA GLN A 274 10.57 2.78 0.51
C GLN A 274 11.28 3.24 -0.77
N MET A 275 12.53 2.85 -0.97
CA MET A 275 13.29 3.22 -2.17
C MET A 275 12.71 2.57 -3.43
N THR A 276 12.31 1.30 -3.36
CA THR A 276 11.68 0.60 -4.48
C THR A 276 10.36 1.27 -4.88
N SER A 277 9.55 1.65 -3.90
CA SER A 277 8.28 2.37 -4.12
C SER A 277 8.52 3.76 -4.70
N LEU A 278 9.55 4.47 -4.24
CA LEU A 278 9.94 5.77 -4.79
C LEU A 278 10.36 5.65 -6.27
N ALA A 279 11.19 4.66 -6.62
CA ALA A 279 11.62 4.44 -7.99
C ALA A 279 10.46 4.15 -8.94
N GLN A 280 9.49 3.34 -8.49
CA GLN A 280 8.27 3.08 -9.23
C GLN A 280 7.44 4.36 -9.40
N GLY A 281 7.22 5.12 -8.32
CA GLY A 281 6.49 6.38 -8.36
C GLY A 281 7.10 7.42 -9.30
N ILE A 282 8.44 7.53 -9.32
CA ILE A 282 9.17 8.40 -10.26
C ILE A 282 8.92 7.95 -11.70
N THR A 283 9.03 6.65 -11.99
CA THR A 283 8.81 6.09 -13.33
C THR A 283 7.39 6.34 -13.82
N ASP A 284 6.41 6.14 -12.96
CA ASP A 284 4.99 6.37 -13.26
C ASP A 284 4.70 7.86 -13.51
N LEU A 285 5.31 8.74 -12.72
CA LEU A 285 5.16 10.19 -12.89
C LEU A 285 5.78 10.68 -14.20
N LEU A 286 7.01 10.27 -14.52
CA LEU A 286 7.68 10.60 -15.78
C LEU A 286 6.87 10.10 -16.99
N THR A 287 6.31 8.91 -16.92
CA THR A 287 5.44 8.35 -17.96
C THR A 287 4.18 9.20 -18.18
N ARG A 288 3.54 9.68 -17.11
CA ARG A 288 2.38 10.59 -17.20
C ARG A 288 2.74 11.95 -17.79
N LEU A 289 3.95 12.42 -17.55
CA LEU A 289 4.48 13.67 -18.13
C LEU A 289 4.87 13.53 -19.62
N GLY A 290 4.58 12.40 -20.25
CA GLY A 290 4.79 12.15 -21.69
C GLY A 290 6.19 11.68 -22.06
N GLU A 291 7.01 11.30 -21.09
CA GLU A 291 8.33 10.73 -21.35
C GLU A 291 8.25 9.21 -21.51
N ARG A 292 8.85 8.71 -22.59
CA ARG A 292 8.98 7.26 -22.81
C ARG A 292 10.00 6.69 -21.83
N ALA A 293 9.63 5.64 -21.11
CA ALA A 293 10.57 4.86 -20.31
C ALA A 293 11.71 4.36 -21.21
N GLY A 294 12.97 4.72 -20.89
CA GLY A 294 14.12 4.12 -21.55
C GLY A 294 14.99 5.00 -22.43
N ALA A 295 14.84 6.34 -22.45
CA ALA A 295 15.86 7.18 -23.06
C ALA A 295 17.19 7.05 -22.26
N PRO A 296 18.32 6.64 -22.86
CA PRO A 296 19.59 6.53 -22.16
C PRO A 296 20.08 7.93 -21.77
N THR A 297 20.17 8.18 -20.47
CA THR A 297 20.92 9.33 -19.95
C THR A 297 22.30 8.82 -19.59
N GLU A 298 23.33 9.35 -20.20
CA GLU A 298 24.73 9.11 -19.84
C GLU A 298 25.03 9.80 -18.49
N THR A 299 24.54 9.23 -17.41
CA THR A 299 24.97 9.61 -16.05
C THR A 299 26.09 8.66 -15.67
N SER A 300 27.26 9.15 -15.32
CA SER A 300 28.39 8.29 -14.94
C SER A 300 28.06 7.58 -13.61
N ASP A 301 28.48 6.32 -13.46
CA ASP A 301 28.31 5.54 -12.22
C ASP A 301 28.90 6.26 -10.98
N TYR A 302 29.89 7.10 -11.19
CA TYR A 302 30.53 7.92 -10.15
C TYR A 302 29.57 8.97 -9.58
N GLU A 303 28.67 9.50 -10.38
CA GLU A 303 27.68 10.49 -9.93
C GLU A 303 26.56 9.88 -9.08
N LEU A 304 26.44 8.55 -9.05
CA LEU A 304 25.39 7.83 -8.30
C LEU A 304 25.93 7.15 -7.02
N ALA A 305 27.24 7.15 -6.75
CA ALA A 305 27.80 6.61 -5.50
C ALA A 305 27.49 7.55 -4.30
N LEU A 306 27.39 7.05 -3.08
CA LEU A 306 27.26 7.89 -1.88
C LEU A 306 28.53 8.74 -1.67
N GLU A 307 28.34 10.00 -1.25
CA GLU A 307 29.43 10.90 -0.87
C GLU A 307 29.67 10.83 0.64
N GLU A 308 30.95 10.87 1.03
CA GLU A 308 31.34 10.97 2.45
C GLU A 308 31.52 12.44 2.88
N PRO A 309 31.27 12.79 4.17
CA PRO A 309 30.83 11.88 5.24
C PRO A 309 29.34 11.50 5.14
N ILE A 310 29.00 10.24 5.46
CA ILE A 310 27.62 9.79 5.51
C ILE A 310 27.11 9.94 6.94
N GLU A 311 26.66 11.15 7.25
CA GLU A 311 26.05 11.49 8.53
C GLU A 311 24.54 11.62 8.32
N PRO A 312 23.72 10.64 8.76
CA PRO A 312 22.28 10.70 8.54
C PRO A 312 21.65 11.78 9.44
N LEU A 313 20.87 12.68 8.81
CA LEU A 313 20.12 13.71 9.52
C LEU A 313 18.96 13.09 10.33
N PHE A 314 18.20 12.19 9.68
CA PHE A 314 17.13 11.41 10.31
C PHE A 314 16.82 10.13 9.53
N ARG A 315 15.99 9.27 10.13
CA ARG A 315 15.37 8.13 9.45
C ARG A 315 14.05 8.56 8.82
N ILE A 316 13.84 8.20 7.55
CA ILE A 316 12.63 8.52 6.81
C ILE A 316 11.45 7.70 7.34
N GLY A 317 10.40 8.38 7.78
CA GLY A 317 9.12 7.77 8.12
C GLY A 317 8.21 7.68 6.88
N GLN A 318 8.13 8.77 6.10
CA GLN A 318 7.30 8.85 4.91
C GLN A 318 8.02 9.57 3.76
N LEU A 319 7.72 9.13 2.52
CA LEU A 319 8.17 9.79 1.29
C LEU A 319 6.98 10.29 0.48
N GLY A 320 7.11 11.51 -0.02
CA GLY A 320 6.20 12.10 -1.00
C GLY A 320 6.93 12.37 -2.32
N LEU A 321 6.19 12.37 -3.42
CA LEU A 321 6.69 12.74 -4.74
C LEU A 321 5.74 13.77 -5.35
N GLY A 322 6.29 14.88 -5.85
CA GLY A 322 5.55 15.96 -6.49
C GLY A 322 6.21 16.44 -7.79
N TYR A 323 5.51 17.31 -8.51
CA TYR A 323 6.00 17.93 -9.73
C TYR A 323 5.57 19.40 -9.80
N ASP A 324 6.55 20.27 -10.03
CA ASP A 324 6.36 21.70 -10.26
C ASP A 324 6.39 21.96 -11.78
N GLN A 325 5.23 22.33 -12.35
CA GLN A 325 5.08 22.58 -13.78
C GLN A 325 5.78 23.84 -14.24
N GLU A 326 5.90 24.87 -13.36
CA GLU A 326 6.53 26.16 -13.74
C GLU A 326 8.04 26.01 -13.86
N LYS A 327 8.65 25.23 -12.98
CA LYS A 327 10.11 25.03 -12.94
C LYS A 327 10.56 23.77 -13.70
N ASP A 328 9.63 22.92 -14.12
CA ASP A 328 9.88 21.61 -14.68
C ASP A 328 10.79 20.73 -13.80
N LEU A 329 10.53 20.76 -12.48
CA LEU A 329 11.27 19.99 -11.48
C LEU A 329 10.35 19.01 -10.77
N LEU A 330 10.87 17.79 -10.50
CA LEU A 330 10.24 16.86 -9.59
C LEU A 330 10.79 17.09 -8.17
N VAL A 331 9.97 16.88 -7.16
CA VAL A 331 10.37 16.97 -5.76
C VAL A 331 10.14 15.68 -5.01
N ILE A 332 11.18 15.20 -4.33
CA ILE A 332 11.06 14.17 -3.29
C ILE A 332 10.95 14.89 -1.96
N VAL A 333 9.89 14.59 -1.20
CA VAL A 333 9.65 15.13 0.14
C VAL A 333 9.85 14.02 1.14
N ALA A 334 10.86 14.10 1.97
CA ALA A 334 11.18 13.13 2.99
C ALA A 334 10.80 13.66 4.38
N TYR A 335 9.89 12.98 5.06
CA TYR A 335 9.46 13.27 6.42
C TYR A 335 10.21 12.39 7.41
N ALA A 336 10.72 12.98 8.48
CA ALA A 336 11.37 12.22 9.55
C ALA A 336 10.40 11.22 10.19
N LEU A 337 10.93 10.10 10.67
CA LEU A 337 10.19 9.21 11.56
C LEU A 337 10.06 9.93 12.92
N PRO A 338 8.85 10.20 13.44
CA PRO A 338 8.69 10.89 14.72
C PRO A 338 9.30 10.04 15.86
N GLU A 339 10.05 10.69 16.75
CA GLU A 339 10.67 10.04 17.91
C GLU A 339 9.68 9.78 19.05
N GLN A 340 8.56 10.52 19.08
CA GLN A 340 7.47 10.38 20.06
C GLN A 340 6.13 10.43 19.33
N GLU A 341 5.14 9.64 19.82
CA GLU A 341 3.80 9.54 19.20
C GLU A 341 3.02 10.88 19.18
N ASP A 342 3.37 11.85 20.03
CA ASP A 342 2.70 13.15 20.16
C ASP A 342 3.47 14.31 19.48
N GLN A 343 4.44 14.03 18.64
CA GLN A 343 5.23 15.06 17.98
C GLN A 343 4.41 15.73 16.86
N GLU A 344 3.92 16.95 17.12
CA GLU A 344 3.11 17.72 16.16
C GLU A 344 3.92 18.25 14.96
N LEU A 345 5.24 18.38 15.08
CA LEU A 345 6.15 18.88 14.06
C LEU A 345 7.17 17.81 13.70
N VAL A 346 7.20 17.40 12.45
CA VAL A 346 8.22 16.49 11.91
C VAL A 346 9.18 17.25 11.00
N ASP A 347 10.45 16.95 11.09
CA ASP A 347 11.46 17.50 10.20
C ASP A 347 11.25 16.99 8.77
N VAL A 348 11.38 17.91 7.81
CA VAL A 348 11.15 17.63 6.39
C VAL A 348 12.35 18.09 5.57
N VAL A 349 12.79 17.23 4.68
CA VAL A 349 13.78 17.54 3.64
C VAL A 349 13.14 17.41 2.27
N ARG A 350 13.40 18.40 1.40
CA ARG A 350 12.96 18.39 0.01
C ARG A 350 14.15 18.33 -0.93
N PHE A 351 14.06 17.45 -1.92
CA PHE A 351 15.06 17.34 -3.00
C PHE A 351 14.38 17.63 -4.32
N TRP A 352 14.68 18.79 -4.91
CA TRP A 352 14.15 19.18 -6.22
C TRP A 352 15.14 18.81 -7.31
N ALA A 353 14.74 17.97 -8.24
CA ALA A 353 15.62 17.42 -9.27
C ALA A 353 14.96 17.49 -10.64
N THR A 354 15.80 17.52 -11.67
CA THR A 354 15.36 17.45 -13.07
C THR A 354 14.80 16.07 -13.41
N ARG A 355 14.06 15.98 -14.51
CA ARG A 355 13.52 14.70 -15.01
C ARG A 355 14.63 13.68 -15.24
N ASP A 356 15.79 14.12 -15.77
CA ASP A 356 16.93 13.25 -16.03
C ASP A 356 17.57 12.72 -14.75
N GLN A 357 17.75 13.56 -13.75
CA GLN A 357 18.25 13.13 -12.44
C GLN A 357 17.29 12.12 -11.78
N MET A 358 15.99 12.36 -11.84
CA MET A 358 15.00 11.43 -11.29
C MET A 358 14.96 10.11 -12.06
N ARG A 359 15.09 10.14 -13.38
CA ARG A 359 15.18 8.92 -14.19
C ARG A 359 16.42 8.10 -13.83
N ALA A 360 17.57 8.76 -13.69
CA ALA A 360 18.81 8.13 -13.27
C ALA A 360 18.68 7.53 -11.86
N LEU A 361 18.10 8.27 -10.92
CA LEU A 361 17.83 7.80 -9.56
C LEU A 361 16.95 6.55 -9.55
N ALA A 362 15.83 6.54 -10.26
CA ALA A 362 14.90 5.39 -10.30
C ALA A 362 15.57 4.13 -10.85
N ARG A 363 16.39 4.26 -11.89
CA ARG A 363 17.18 3.16 -12.45
C ARG A 363 18.20 2.64 -11.45
N HIS A 364 18.97 3.54 -10.83
CA HIS A 364 19.99 3.18 -9.84
C HIS A 364 19.41 2.49 -8.60
N VAL A 365 18.27 2.95 -8.11
CA VAL A 365 17.53 2.26 -7.03
C VAL A 365 17.21 0.82 -7.40
N THR A 366 16.78 0.59 -8.65
CA THR A 366 16.44 -0.76 -9.13
C THR A 366 17.67 -1.66 -9.14
N GLU A 367 18.82 -1.14 -9.57
CA GLU A 367 20.11 -1.86 -9.58
C GLU A 367 20.59 -2.20 -8.16
N ILE A 368 20.58 -1.23 -7.23
CA ILE A 368 20.98 -1.45 -5.83
C ILE A 368 20.03 -2.44 -5.13
N ALA A 369 18.73 -2.34 -5.40
CA ALA A 369 17.75 -3.26 -4.85
C ALA A 369 17.92 -4.68 -5.38
N ALA A 370 18.32 -4.82 -6.65
CA ALA A 370 18.62 -6.11 -7.30
C ALA A 370 19.98 -6.70 -6.89
N ALA A 371 20.96 -5.88 -6.53
CA ALA A 371 22.28 -6.28 -6.02
C ALA A 371 22.25 -6.93 -4.62
N GLY A 372 21.09 -7.40 -4.17
CA GLY A 372 20.85 -8.16 -2.97
C GLY A 372 21.47 -9.57 -3.01
N ARG A 373 21.01 -10.45 -2.10
CA ARG A 373 21.44 -11.85 -2.01
C ARG A 373 21.36 -12.53 -3.38
N PRO A 374 22.35 -13.40 -3.71
CA PRO A 374 22.30 -14.16 -4.95
C PRO A 374 20.99 -14.94 -5.04
N ILE A 375 20.41 -14.97 -6.22
CA ILE A 375 19.13 -15.67 -6.45
C ILE A 375 19.42 -17.12 -6.83
N CYS A 376 18.74 -18.05 -6.18
CA CYS A 376 18.84 -19.46 -6.51
C CYS A 376 18.34 -19.72 -7.93
N VAL A 377 19.19 -20.23 -8.78
CA VAL A 377 18.87 -20.54 -10.19
C VAL A 377 17.77 -21.60 -10.36
N LEU A 378 17.49 -22.39 -9.31
CA LEU A 378 16.47 -23.43 -9.35
C LEU A 378 15.09 -22.95 -8.89
N CYS A 379 15.01 -22.12 -7.83
CA CYS A 379 13.73 -21.73 -7.25
C CYS A 379 13.43 -20.24 -7.32
N GLY A 380 14.39 -19.39 -7.78
CA GLY A 380 14.23 -17.94 -7.87
C GLY A 380 14.21 -17.21 -6.51
N ARG A 381 14.50 -17.90 -5.40
CA ARG A 381 14.55 -17.28 -4.06
C ARG A 381 15.94 -16.79 -3.73
N PRO A 382 16.06 -15.70 -2.95
CA PRO A 382 17.36 -15.25 -2.43
C PRO A 382 18.05 -16.33 -1.60
N ILE A 383 19.38 -16.43 -1.75
CA ILE A 383 20.25 -17.32 -0.97
C ILE A 383 20.85 -16.50 0.17
N ASP A 384 20.64 -16.90 1.41
CA ASP A 384 21.29 -16.29 2.57
C ASP A 384 22.75 -16.72 2.67
N PRO A 385 23.62 -15.97 3.39
CA PRO A 385 25.02 -16.38 3.63
C PRO A 385 25.15 -17.77 4.29
N ALA A 386 24.15 -18.16 5.08
CA ALA A 386 24.04 -19.49 5.68
C ALA A 386 23.41 -20.54 4.76
N GLY A 387 23.12 -20.20 3.50
CA GLY A 387 22.38 -21.02 2.54
C GLY A 387 20.88 -20.79 2.57
N HIS A 388 20.12 -21.49 1.71
CA HIS A 388 18.66 -21.45 1.74
C HIS A 388 18.07 -22.83 1.48
N PHE A 389 16.89 -23.08 2.02
CA PHE A 389 16.12 -24.27 1.68
C PHE A 389 15.52 -24.09 0.28
N CYS A 390 15.98 -24.87 -0.70
CA CYS A 390 15.47 -24.84 -2.06
C CYS A 390 14.31 -25.82 -2.26
N PRO A 391 13.04 -25.36 -2.44
CA PRO A 391 11.90 -26.26 -2.61
C PRO A 391 11.96 -27.12 -3.88
N ARG A 392 12.80 -26.74 -4.86
CA ARG A 392 12.99 -27.48 -6.13
C ARG A 392 14.12 -28.51 -6.08
N ARG A 393 14.91 -28.54 -5.01
CA ARG A 393 15.89 -29.56 -4.74
C ARG A 393 15.25 -30.58 -3.80
N ASN A 394 14.46 -31.52 -4.34
CA ASN A 394 13.83 -32.64 -3.66
C ASN A 394 14.41 -32.93 -2.27
N GLY A 395 13.88 -32.33 -1.21
CA GLY A 395 13.91 -32.78 0.18
C GLY A 395 15.26 -33.22 0.82
N HIS A 396 16.36 -33.21 0.11
CA HIS A 396 17.67 -33.57 0.66
C HIS A 396 18.45 -32.31 1.02
N ALA A 397 18.64 -32.12 2.33
CA ALA A 397 19.49 -31.06 2.90
C ALA A 397 20.97 -31.39 2.62
N GLU A 398 21.52 -30.91 1.51
CA GLU A 398 22.95 -30.75 1.36
C GLU A 398 23.29 -29.25 1.44
N PHE A 399 24.03 -28.89 2.47
CA PHE A 399 24.63 -27.58 2.63
C PHE A 399 25.70 -27.40 1.55
N VAL A 400 25.51 -26.44 0.64
CA VAL A 400 26.60 -25.98 -0.21
C VAL A 400 27.28 -24.84 0.54
N GLN A 401 28.39 -25.15 1.23
CA GLN A 401 29.37 -24.14 1.65
C GLN A 401 30.05 -23.60 0.38
N MET A 402 29.91 -22.32 0.12
CA MET A 402 30.77 -21.64 -0.85
C MET A 402 32.04 -21.20 -0.11
N MET A 403 33.20 -21.65 -0.60
CA MET A 403 34.51 -21.13 -0.26
C MET A 403 34.72 -19.74 -0.84
#